data_32ea2e0b7ab5d93fbb114a23d5ab039e
#
_entry.id   32ea2e0b7ab5d93fbb114a23d5ab039e
#
_cell.length_a   1.000
_cell.length_b   1.000
_cell.length_c   1.000
_cell.angle_alpha   90.00
_cell.angle_beta   90.00
_cell.angle_gamma   90.00
#
_symmetry.space_group_name_H-M   'P 1'
#
loop_
_entity.id
_entity.type
_entity.pdbx_description
1 polymer ?
#
loop_
_entity_poly.entity_id
_entity_poly.type
_entity_poly.pdbx_seq_one_letter_code
_entity_poly.pdbx_strand_id
1 'polypeptide(L)'
;ESKKRIALFAHWDTRPWADNDPDEKNHKTPILGANDGASGVGALLEIARLVNQQQPELGIDIILLDAEDYGAPQFYTGKHKEEFWCLGSQYWARNPHVQGYNARLVSCSIW
;
A
#
# COMPACT_ATOMS: atom_id res chain seq x y z
N GLU A 1 26.14 -6.09 0.18
CA GLU A 1 24.82 -5.46 0.38
C GLU A 1 25.00 -4.02 0.83
N SER A 2 24.26 -3.08 0.24
CA SER A 2 24.35 -1.67 0.61
C SER A 2 23.83 -1.46 2.04
N LYS A 3 24.63 -0.72 2.85
CA LYS A 3 24.22 -0.33 4.22
C LYS A 3 23.15 0.79 4.21
N LYS A 4 23.01 1.52 3.09
CA LYS A 4 22.00 2.57 2.93
C LYS A 4 20.88 2.01 2.08
N ARG A 5 19.66 2.10 2.56
CA ARG A 5 18.49 1.56 1.87
C ARG A 5 17.38 2.59 1.80
N ILE A 6 16.60 2.50 0.74
CA ILE A 6 15.33 3.22 0.57
C ILE A 6 14.24 2.17 0.52
N ALA A 7 13.17 2.36 1.27
CA ALA A 7 11.97 1.54 1.18
C ALA A 7 10.88 2.30 0.39
N LEU A 8 10.36 1.64 -0.61
CA LEU A 8 9.28 2.10 -1.47
C LEU A 8 8.06 1.24 -1.21
N PHE A 9 6.92 1.87 -0.97
CA PHE A 9 5.70 1.17 -0.61
C PHE A 9 4.58 1.47 -1.60
N ALA A 10 3.75 0.47 -1.86
CA ALA A 10 2.44 0.61 -2.46
C ALA A 10 1.51 -0.42 -1.83
N HIS A 11 0.22 -0.13 -1.78
CA HIS A 11 -0.76 -1.16 -1.48
C HIS A 11 -1.21 -1.86 -2.76
N TRP A 12 -1.55 -3.12 -2.65
CA TRP A 12 -1.95 -3.94 -3.79
C TRP A 12 -3.41 -4.37 -3.72
N ASP A 13 -4.04 -4.13 -2.58
CA ASP A 13 -5.46 -4.35 -2.39
C ASP A 13 -6.31 -3.26 -3.03
N THR A 14 -7.58 -3.52 -3.09
CA THR A 14 -8.61 -2.63 -3.64
C THR A 14 -9.75 -2.52 -2.63
N ARG A 15 -10.31 -1.32 -2.47
CA ARG A 15 -11.41 -1.08 -1.56
C ARG A 15 -12.59 -2.01 -1.88
N PRO A 16 -13.05 -2.82 -0.89
CA PRO A 16 -14.13 -3.79 -1.10
C PRO A 16 -15.52 -3.15 -1.15
N TRP A 17 -15.61 -1.83 -0.91
CA TRP A 17 -16.86 -1.09 -0.88
C TRP A 17 -16.75 0.21 -1.67
N ALA A 18 -17.70 0.43 -2.59
CA ALA A 18 -17.86 1.72 -3.27
C ALA A 18 -18.77 2.65 -2.46
N ASP A 19 -18.52 2.81 -1.18
CA ASP A 19 -19.38 3.48 -0.22
C ASP A 19 -19.47 5.01 -0.38
N ASN A 20 -18.70 5.57 -1.30
CA ASN A 20 -18.79 6.96 -1.76
C ASN A 20 -19.43 7.10 -3.15
N ASP A 21 -19.88 6.00 -3.77
CA ASP A 21 -20.57 6.06 -5.05
C ASP A 21 -21.89 6.85 -4.91
N PRO A 22 -22.23 7.74 -5.85
CA PRO A 22 -23.48 8.48 -5.81
C PRO A 22 -24.72 7.60 -5.91
N ASP A 23 -24.60 6.37 -6.41
CA ASP A 23 -25.68 5.38 -6.44
C ASP A 23 -25.51 4.37 -5.28
N GLU A 24 -26.36 4.48 -4.28
CA GLU A 24 -26.31 3.65 -3.06
C GLU A 24 -26.32 2.14 -3.32
N LYS A 25 -26.89 1.69 -4.46
CA LYS A 25 -26.89 0.26 -4.81
C LYS A 25 -25.47 -0.29 -5.01
N ASN A 26 -24.51 0.57 -5.33
CA ASN A 26 -23.11 0.20 -5.54
C ASN A 26 -22.31 0.14 -4.23
N HIS A 27 -22.81 0.70 -3.12
CA HIS A 27 -22.04 0.86 -1.88
C HIS A 27 -21.44 -0.44 -1.33
N LYS A 28 -22.05 -1.60 -1.62
CA LYS A 28 -21.58 -2.91 -1.16
C LYS A 28 -20.80 -3.68 -2.23
N THR A 29 -20.43 -3.04 -3.31
CA THR A 29 -19.62 -3.63 -4.37
C THR A 29 -18.19 -3.10 -4.31
N PRO A 30 -17.17 -3.88 -4.71
CA PRO A 30 -15.79 -3.41 -4.75
C PRO A 30 -15.58 -2.38 -5.87
N ILE A 31 -14.59 -1.51 -5.69
CA ILE A 31 -14.09 -0.63 -6.75
C ILE A 31 -13.14 -1.41 -7.67
N LEU A 32 -12.83 -0.86 -8.85
CA LEU A 32 -11.92 -1.51 -9.81
C LEU A 32 -10.45 -1.38 -9.43
N GLY A 33 -10.08 -0.34 -8.67
CA GLY A 33 -8.73 -0.15 -8.14
C GLY A 33 -7.64 0.11 -9.17
N ALA A 34 -7.98 0.50 -10.39
CA ALA A 34 -6.99 0.72 -11.45
C ALA A 34 -6.01 1.85 -11.13
N ASN A 35 -6.49 2.90 -10.48
CA ASN A 35 -5.65 3.99 -9.97
C ASN A 35 -5.27 3.69 -8.52
N ASP A 36 -6.25 3.50 -7.67
CA ASP A 36 -6.11 3.28 -6.25
C ASP A 36 -5.78 1.81 -5.98
N GLY A 37 -4.53 1.62 -5.63
CA GLY A 37 -3.72 0.43 -5.48
C GLY A 37 -2.90 0.10 -6.72
N ALA A 38 -3.51 -0.21 -7.85
CA ALA A 38 -2.81 -0.80 -9.01
C ALA A 38 -1.79 0.14 -9.67
N SER A 39 -2.03 1.45 -9.73
CA SER A 39 -1.07 2.40 -10.33
C SER A 39 0.24 2.47 -9.55
N GLY A 40 0.17 2.46 -8.22
CA GLY A 40 1.35 2.42 -7.35
C GLY A 40 2.16 1.16 -7.54
N VAL A 41 1.49 0.01 -7.60
CA VAL A 41 2.15 -1.28 -7.88
C VAL A 41 2.82 -1.26 -9.26
N GLY A 42 2.14 -0.78 -10.29
CA GLY A 42 2.70 -0.66 -11.63
C GLY A 42 3.95 0.22 -11.67
N ALA A 43 3.94 1.36 -10.97
CA ALA A 43 5.11 2.24 -10.85
C ALA A 43 6.28 1.53 -10.15
N LEU A 44 6.03 0.80 -9.06
CA LEU A 44 7.07 0.07 -8.33
C LEU A 44 7.65 -1.08 -9.16
N LEU A 45 6.86 -1.77 -9.97
CA LEU A 45 7.36 -2.80 -10.88
C LEU A 45 8.29 -2.22 -11.95
N GLU A 46 7.96 -1.04 -12.50
CA GLU A 46 8.85 -0.35 -13.45
C GLU A 46 10.13 0.13 -12.77
N ILE A 47 10.05 0.66 -11.56
CA ILE A 47 11.23 1.00 -10.75
C ILE A 47 12.11 -0.23 -10.52
N ALA A 48 11.53 -1.37 -10.18
CA ALA A 48 12.26 -2.63 -10.01
C ALA A 48 13.01 -3.03 -11.28
N ARG A 49 12.35 -2.90 -12.42
CA ARG A 49 12.97 -3.18 -13.73
C ARG A 49 14.18 -2.27 -13.99
N LEU A 50 14.05 -0.97 -13.73
CA LEU A 50 15.13 0.01 -13.92
C LEU A 50 16.29 -0.22 -12.94
N VAL A 51 15.98 -0.49 -11.67
CA VAL A 51 16.98 -0.80 -10.63
C VAL A 51 17.79 -2.04 -11.00
N ASN A 52 17.14 -3.07 -11.52
CA ASN A 52 17.82 -4.28 -11.98
C ASN A 52 18.78 -4.02 -13.16
N GLN A 53 18.44 -3.08 -14.03
CA GLN A 53 19.30 -2.70 -15.16
C GLN A 53 20.46 -1.79 -14.75
N GLN A 54 20.23 -0.84 -13.85
CA GLN A 54 21.19 0.21 -13.49
C GLN A 54 22.07 -0.15 -12.29
N GLN A 55 21.62 -1.10 -11.46
CA GLN A 55 22.31 -1.58 -10.26
C GLN A 55 22.89 -0.44 -9.39
N PRO A 56 22.05 0.43 -8.83
CA PRO A 56 22.52 1.56 -8.04
C PRO A 56 23.26 1.08 -6.78
N GLU A 57 24.19 1.90 -6.29
CA GLU A 57 24.91 1.61 -5.04
C GLU A 57 24.00 1.58 -3.79
N LEU A 58 22.84 2.22 -3.90
CA LEU A 58 21.84 2.28 -2.83
C LEU A 58 20.95 1.04 -2.87
N GLY A 59 20.72 0.40 -1.73
CA GLY A 59 19.74 -0.68 -1.60
C GLY A 59 18.32 -0.14 -1.77
N ILE A 60 17.50 -0.84 -2.53
CA ILE A 60 16.09 -0.48 -2.74
C ILE A 60 15.24 -1.68 -2.36
N ASP A 61 14.31 -1.45 -1.43
CA ASP A 61 13.33 -2.42 -1.00
C ASP A 61 11.96 -2.00 -1.54
N ILE A 62 11.31 -2.91 -2.24
CA ILE A 62 9.94 -2.72 -2.71
C ILE A 62 9.04 -3.58 -1.85
N ILE A 63 8.09 -2.95 -1.20
CA ILE A 63 7.20 -3.58 -0.23
C ILE A 63 5.76 -3.32 -0.66
N LEU A 64 5.06 -4.40 -0.99
CA LEU A 64 3.64 -4.35 -1.32
C LEU A 64 2.85 -4.70 -0.06
N LEU A 65 1.97 -3.79 0.33
CA LEU A 65 1.18 -3.88 1.54
C LEU A 65 -0.25 -4.26 1.20
N ASP A 66 -0.84 -5.10 2.02
CA ASP A 66 -2.23 -5.53 1.89
C ASP A 66 -3.16 -4.75 2.81
N ALA A 67 -4.45 -4.75 2.49
CA ALA A 67 -5.52 -4.19 3.31
C ALA A 67 -5.24 -2.74 3.78
N GLU A 68 -4.67 -1.93 2.89
CA GLU A 68 -4.54 -0.49 3.13
C GLU A 68 -5.92 0.15 3.14
N ASP A 69 -6.73 -0.19 2.14
CA ASP A 69 -8.02 0.41 1.87
C ASP A 69 -9.21 -0.42 2.41
N TYR A 70 -8.93 -1.25 3.42
CA TYR A 70 -9.97 -2.04 4.12
C TYR A 70 -10.73 -1.23 5.18
N GLY A 71 -10.60 0.08 5.18
CA GLY A 71 -11.25 0.98 6.13
C GLY A 71 -12.75 0.73 6.28
N ALA A 72 -13.27 0.89 7.48
CA ALA A 72 -14.68 0.67 7.77
C ALA A 72 -15.57 1.52 6.83
N PRO A 73 -16.53 0.90 6.11
CA PRO A 73 -17.37 1.63 5.17
C PRO A 73 -18.31 2.61 5.89
N GLN A 74 -18.87 3.58 5.16
CA GLN A 74 -19.76 4.60 5.72
C GLN A 74 -20.98 4.00 6.40
N PHE A 75 -21.48 2.86 5.93
CA PHE A 75 -22.61 2.15 6.52
C PHE A 75 -22.25 1.32 7.76
N TYR A 76 -20.97 1.26 8.15
CA TYR A 76 -20.55 0.59 9.37
C TYR A 76 -20.92 1.41 10.61
N THR A 77 -21.64 0.82 11.54
CA THR A 77 -22.12 1.47 12.77
C THR A 77 -21.35 1.05 14.03
N GLY A 78 -20.33 0.18 13.87
CA GLY A 78 -19.52 -0.29 14.99
C GLY A 78 -18.54 0.76 15.52
N LYS A 79 -17.78 0.38 16.56
CA LYS A 79 -16.72 1.21 17.17
C LYS A 79 -15.38 0.98 16.43
N HIS A 80 -14.41 1.84 16.70
CA HIS A 80 -13.02 1.69 16.24
C HIS A 80 -12.85 1.67 14.71
N LYS A 81 -13.58 2.53 14.01
CA LYS A 81 -13.49 2.66 12.53
C LYS A 81 -12.07 2.90 12.03
N GLU A 82 -11.28 3.62 12.80
CA GLU A 82 -9.90 4.00 12.51
C GLU A 82 -8.93 2.83 12.51
N GLU A 83 -9.26 1.74 13.20
CA GLU A 83 -8.38 0.56 13.33
C GLU A 83 -8.37 -0.32 12.07
N PHE A 84 -9.30 -0.10 11.12
CA PHE A 84 -9.46 -0.93 9.92
C PHE A 84 -8.59 -0.47 8.73
N TRP A 85 -7.92 0.68 8.85
CA TRP A 85 -7.09 1.22 7.78
C TRP A 85 -5.66 0.71 7.86
N CYS A 86 -5.00 0.55 6.70
CA CYS A 86 -3.58 0.27 6.60
C CYS A 86 -3.14 -0.99 7.39
N LEU A 87 -3.95 -2.05 7.41
CA LEU A 87 -3.69 -3.22 8.25
C LEU A 87 -2.36 -3.91 7.92
N GLY A 88 -2.01 -4.01 6.64
CA GLY A 88 -0.74 -4.59 6.21
C GLY A 88 0.46 -3.77 6.68
N SER A 89 0.40 -2.45 6.60
CA SER A 89 1.49 -1.59 7.10
C SER A 89 1.58 -1.60 8.62
N GLN A 90 0.45 -1.66 9.33
CA GLN A 90 0.43 -1.85 10.78
C GLN A 90 1.10 -3.17 11.19
N TYR A 91 0.77 -4.26 10.47
CA TYR A 91 1.38 -5.57 10.71
C TYR A 91 2.88 -5.53 10.42
N TRP A 92 3.28 -5.00 9.26
CA TRP A 92 4.68 -4.92 8.85
C TRP A 92 5.52 -4.07 9.81
N ALA A 93 4.99 -2.96 10.31
CA ALA A 93 5.69 -2.10 11.28
C ALA A 93 6.00 -2.83 12.60
N ARG A 94 5.13 -3.76 13.01
CA ARG A 94 5.35 -4.60 14.20
C ARG A 94 6.21 -5.83 13.92
N ASN A 95 6.20 -6.31 12.69
CA ASN A 95 6.84 -7.56 12.26
C ASN A 95 7.63 -7.32 10.97
N PRO A 96 8.69 -6.50 10.98
CA PRO A 96 9.47 -6.25 9.79
C PRO A 96 10.11 -7.56 9.28
N HIS A 97 10.25 -7.69 7.98
CA HIS A 97 10.81 -8.87 7.32
C HIS A 97 12.27 -9.16 7.69
N VAL A 98 12.96 -8.17 8.26
CA VAL A 98 14.33 -8.29 8.82
C VAL A 98 14.36 -7.63 10.18
N GLN A 99 14.88 -8.33 11.18
CA GLN A 99 15.04 -7.75 12.51
C GLN A 99 16.02 -6.56 12.48
N GLY A 100 15.63 -5.46 13.12
CA GLY A 100 16.43 -4.22 13.11
C GLY A 100 16.45 -3.52 11.74
N TYR A 101 15.43 -3.78 10.92
CA TYR A 101 15.27 -3.14 9.62
C TYR A 101 15.36 -1.61 9.74
N ASN A 102 16.24 -1.01 8.95
CA ASN A 102 16.46 0.42 8.90
C ASN A 102 16.60 0.87 7.44
N ALA A 103 15.64 1.64 6.97
CA ALA A 103 15.67 2.28 5.67
C ALA A 103 15.12 3.70 5.77
N ARG A 104 15.49 4.56 4.83
CA ARG A 104 14.79 5.83 4.65
C ARG A 104 13.48 5.58 3.92
N LEU A 105 12.40 5.99 4.54
CA LEU A 105 11.08 5.93 3.93
C LEU A 105 10.96 7.03 2.88
N VAL A 106 10.58 6.64 1.66
CA VAL A 106 10.12 7.56 0.62
C VAL A 106 8.69 7.16 0.29
N SER A 107 7.74 8.00 0.65
CA SER A 107 6.33 7.84 0.30
C SER A 107 6.05 8.68 -0.94
N CYS A 108 5.49 8.05 -1.96
CA CYS A 108 4.87 8.74 -3.10
C CYS A 108 3.37 8.44 -3.02
N SER A 109 2.59 9.41 -2.58
CA SER A 109 1.14 9.31 -2.61
C SER A 109 0.63 9.94 -3.91
N ILE A 110 0.01 9.13 -4.75
CA ILE A 110 -0.75 9.62 -5.90
C ILE A 110 -2.20 9.69 -5.44
N TRP A 111 -2.69 10.91 -5.26
CA TRP A 111 -4.09 11.20 -4.92
C TRP A 111 -4.91 11.35 -6.19
#